data_a6e340c04b4709439abf3e6c811fe55b
#
_entry.id   a6e340c04b4709439abf3e6c811fe55b
#
_cell.length_a   1.000
_cell.length_b   1.000
_cell.length_c   1.000
_cell.angle_alpha   90.00
_cell.angle_beta   90.00
_cell.angle_gamma   90.00
#
_symmetry.space_group_name_H-M   'P 1'
#
loop_
_entity.id
_entity.type
_entity.pdbx_description
1 polymer ?
#
loop_
_entity_poly.entity_id
_entity_poly.type
_entity_poly.pdbx_seq_one_letter_code
_entity_poly.pdbx_strand_id
1 'polypeptide(L)'
;QAVGDIAARWIDHFVMLSPVGAPVLDVDQAYQEAFTPDEAFADMADIVATAEGEPVRIEFYRRDDQSEDQLSLKIFHRDGHLPLSRRVPLLENLGFGVTSERTFDIGVVSGETTRTIVLHDMELNVPKDVKLDLAVYGPRLEEAFLAVFHGSVDNDNFNRLILAAGLNVRDVSVLRAYARYLRQSGIVYSQEHISETLFKYPAIAAKIFELFASGFDPKLGEKSRLRKLSDLHKEIETALGGVPNLDEDRTLRRYVNAVDSTLRTNYFQRDANGLPKAMLAFKFDPKLLDGLPDPRPFREIFVYGTEVEGVHLRFGKVARGGLRWSDRGQDYRTEVLGLVKAQQVKNAVIVQIGRAHV
;
A
#
# COMPACT_ATOMS: atom_id res chain seq x y z
N GLN A 1 -20.79 5.27 -45.85
CA GLN A 1 -20.71 6.75 -45.97
C GLN A 1 -20.92 7.43 -44.62
N ALA A 2 -21.99 7.12 -43.84
CA ALA A 2 -22.26 7.78 -42.55
C ALA A 2 -21.18 7.55 -41.49
N VAL A 3 -20.59 6.36 -41.41
CA VAL A 3 -19.52 6.02 -40.44
C VAL A 3 -18.21 6.78 -40.77
N GLY A 4 -17.86 6.92 -42.05
CA GLY A 4 -16.70 7.70 -42.45
C GLY A 4 -16.83 9.20 -42.16
N ASP A 5 -18.04 9.76 -42.26
CA ASP A 5 -18.31 11.15 -41.91
C ASP A 5 -18.23 11.45 -40.40
N ILE A 6 -18.58 10.47 -39.55
CA ILE A 6 -18.47 10.59 -38.08
C ILE A 6 -17.00 10.56 -37.66
N ALA A 7 -16.22 9.62 -38.16
CA ALA A 7 -14.79 9.50 -37.88
C ALA A 7 -14.00 10.75 -38.33
N ALA A 8 -14.31 11.29 -39.51
CA ALA A 8 -13.67 12.51 -39.99
C ALA A 8 -13.97 13.72 -39.09
N ARG A 9 -15.23 13.88 -38.63
CA ARG A 9 -15.61 14.96 -37.71
C ARG A 9 -14.94 14.81 -36.34
N TRP A 10 -14.77 13.59 -35.89
CA TRP A 10 -14.06 13.31 -34.61
C TRP A 10 -12.62 13.77 -34.70
N ILE A 11 -11.90 13.39 -35.77
CA ILE A 11 -10.51 13.77 -36.00
C ILE A 11 -10.37 15.28 -36.16
N ASP A 12 -11.26 15.93 -36.94
CA ASP A 12 -11.22 17.37 -37.15
C ASP A 12 -11.39 18.12 -35.81
N HIS A 13 -12.32 17.68 -34.96
CA HIS A 13 -12.54 18.29 -33.65
C HIS A 13 -11.34 18.08 -32.73
N PHE A 14 -10.79 16.87 -32.66
CA PHE A 14 -9.60 16.56 -31.85
C PHE A 14 -8.39 17.40 -32.27
N VAL A 15 -8.15 17.56 -33.59
CA VAL A 15 -7.07 18.40 -34.11
C VAL A 15 -7.28 19.88 -33.77
N MET A 16 -8.52 20.36 -33.75
CA MET A 16 -8.81 21.75 -33.33
C MET A 16 -8.52 22.00 -31.84
N LEU A 17 -8.67 20.99 -30.97
CA LEU A 17 -8.33 21.08 -29.55
C LEU A 17 -6.82 21.00 -29.31
N SER A 18 -6.08 20.32 -30.20
CA SER A 18 -4.67 20.03 -29.98
C SER A 18 -3.78 21.26 -30.25
N PRO A 19 -2.82 21.58 -29.35
CA PRO A 19 -1.86 22.66 -29.59
C PRO A 19 -1.01 22.43 -30.86
N VAL A 20 -0.57 23.50 -31.48
CA VAL A 20 0.34 23.42 -32.62
C VAL A 20 1.64 22.72 -32.19
N GLY A 21 2.01 21.63 -32.88
CA GLY A 21 3.20 20.83 -32.57
C GLY A 21 2.96 19.74 -31.52
N ALA A 22 1.73 19.52 -31.07
CA ALA A 22 1.41 18.35 -30.25
C ALA A 22 1.64 17.04 -31.03
N PRO A 23 2.00 15.94 -30.38
CA PRO A 23 2.06 14.62 -31.00
C PRO A 23 0.70 14.23 -31.61
N VAL A 24 0.74 13.54 -32.73
CA VAL A 24 -0.49 13.03 -33.36
C VAL A 24 -0.83 11.68 -32.73
N LEU A 25 -2.08 11.53 -32.34
CA LEU A 25 -2.62 10.26 -31.88
C LEU A 25 -3.19 9.48 -33.08
N ASP A 26 -2.69 8.26 -33.27
CA ASP A 26 -3.23 7.28 -34.22
C ASP A 26 -4.13 6.32 -33.43
N VAL A 27 -5.43 6.45 -33.61
CA VAL A 27 -6.48 5.72 -32.89
C VAL A 27 -7.43 5.04 -33.85
N ASP A 28 -7.88 3.84 -33.50
CA ASP A 28 -8.85 3.10 -34.28
C ASP A 28 -10.30 3.57 -34.11
N GLN A 29 -11.22 3.01 -34.88
CA GLN A 29 -12.62 3.33 -34.83
C GLN A 29 -13.23 2.96 -33.45
N ALA A 30 -12.79 1.87 -32.82
CA ALA A 30 -13.33 1.42 -31.53
C ALA A 30 -13.02 2.44 -30.42
N TYR A 31 -11.84 3.07 -30.45
CA TYR A 31 -11.49 4.16 -29.56
C TYR A 31 -12.35 5.40 -29.79
N GLN A 32 -12.55 5.79 -31.06
CA GLN A 32 -13.38 6.95 -31.42
C GLN A 32 -14.87 6.78 -31.07
N GLU A 33 -15.36 5.53 -31.05
CA GLU A 33 -16.72 5.21 -30.61
C GLU A 33 -16.83 5.20 -29.06
N ALA A 34 -15.74 4.93 -28.36
CA ALA A 34 -15.69 4.83 -26.92
C ALA A 34 -15.46 6.16 -26.20
N PHE A 35 -14.73 7.07 -26.82
CA PHE A 35 -14.33 8.36 -26.25
C PHE A 35 -14.65 9.52 -27.20
N THR A 36 -15.12 10.61 -26.63
CA THR A 36 -15.28 11.87 -27.35
C THR A 36 -13.91 12.52 -27.63
N PRO A 37 -13.81 13.44 -28.62
CA PRO A 37 -12.57 14.19 -28.84
C PRO A 37 -12.07 14.96 -27.62
N ASP A 38 -12.99 15.48 -26.78
CA ASP A 38 -12.66 16.22 -25.55
C ASP A 38 -12.06 15.29 -24.50
N GLU A 39 -12.59 14.07 -24.31
CA GLU A 39 -12.04 13.05 -23.44
C GLU A 39 -10.66 12.59 -23.90
N ALA A 40 -10.50 12.34 -25.21
CA ALA A 40 -9.21 11.98 -25.78
C ALA A 40 -8.16 13.10 -25.63
N PHE A 41 -8.59 14.36 -25.73
CA PHE A 41 -7.72 15.51 -25.48
C PHE A 41 -7.31 15.63 -24.02
N ALA A 42 -8.24 15.36 -23.09
CA ALA A 42 -7.91 15.31 -21.65
C ALA A 42 -6.85 14.23 -21.34
N ASP A 43 -6.96 13.06 -21.98
CA ASP A 43 -6.04 11.94 -21.81
C ASP A 43 -4.66 12.17 -22.48
N MET A 44 -4.54 13.13 -23.40
CA MET A 44 -3.33 13.35 -24.19
C MET A 44 -2.09 13.53 -23.32
N ALA A 45 -2.18 14.25 -22.20
CA ALA A 45 -1.05 14.50 -21.33
C ALA A 45 -0.49 13.18 -20.74
N ASP A 46 -1.37 12.27 -20.33
CA ASP A 46 -0.98 10.98 -19.78
C ASP A 46 -0.49 10.02 -20.86
N ILE A 47 -1.11 10.02 -22.04
CA ILE A 47 -0.66 9.23 -23.19
C ILE A 47 0.75 9.62 -23.58
N VAL A 48 1.02 10.92 -23.78
CA VAL A 48 2.35 11.43 -24.18
C VAL A 48 3.37 11.19 -23.08
N ALA A 49 3.02 11.47 -21.82
CA ALA A 49 3.92 11.24 -20.69
C ALA A 49 4.28 9.76 -20.52
N THR A 50 3.33 8.83 -20.83
CA THR A 50 3.60 7.38 -20.84
C THR A 50 4.50 7.00 -22.00
N ALA A 51 4.32 7.62 -23.17
CA ALA A 51 5.16 7.36 -24.33
C ALA A 51 6.62 7.79 -24.14
N GLU A 52 6.86 8.90 -23.45
CA GLU A 52 8.17 9.54 -23.32
C GLU A 52 8.85 9.35 -21.97
N GLY A 53 8.07 9.08 -20.90
CA GLY A 53 8.51 9.01 -19.51
C GLY A 53 8.29 7.66 -18.84
N GLU A 54 7.54 7.67 -17.74
CA GLU A 54 7.20 6.48 -16.96
C GLU A 54 6.36 5.49 -17.78
N PRO A 55 6.65 4.17 -17.70
CA PRO A 55 6.01 3.18 -18.57
C PRO A 55 4.54 2.91 -18.25
N VAL A 56 4.04 3.40 -17.12
CA VAL A 56 2.65 3.26 -16.69
C VAL A 56 2.15 4.53 -16.03
N ARG A 57 0.94 4.93 -16.39
CA ARG A 57 0.18 5.99 -15.72
C ARG A 57 -1.25 5.52 -15.56
N ILE A 58 -1.93 6.04 -14.57
CA ILE A 58 -3.31 5.68 -14.27
C ILE A 58 -4.12 6.90 -13.88
N GLU A 59 -5.42 6.81 -14.11
CA GLU A 59 -6.40 7.81 -13.69
C GLU A 59 -7.66 7.13 -13.21
N PHE A 60 -8.06 7.39 -11.96
CA PHE A 60 -9.38 7.04 -11.46
C PHE A 60 -10.36 8.17 -11.80
N TYR A 61 -11.45 7.84 -12.47
CA TYR A 61 -12.44 8.83 -12.88
C TYR A 61 -13.86 8.28 -12.75
N ARG A 62 -14.85 9.15 -12.88
CA ARG A 62 -16.26 8.76 -12.89
C ARG A 62 -16.92 9.35 -14.10
N ARG A 63 -17.65 8.52 -14.85
CA ARG A 63 -18.48 8.97 -15.96
C ARG A 63 -19.78 9.55 -15.44
N ASP A 64 -20.42 10.42 -16.22
CA ASP A 64 -21.68 11.08 -15.85
C ASP A 64 -22.85 10.09 -15.67
N ASP A 65 -22.80 8.92 -16.32
CA ASP A 65 -23.81 7.87 -16.25
C ASP A 65 -23.59 6.87 -15.11
N GLN A 66 -22.46 6.96 -14.38
CA GLN A 66 -22.12 6.06 -13.28
C GLN A 66 -22.73 6.51 -11.95
N SER A 67 -23.24 5.53 -11.20
CA SER A 67 -23.72 5.72 -9.83
C SER A 67 -22.55 5.91 -8.81
N GLU A 68 -22.88 6.29 -7.57
CA GLU A 68 -21.86 6.52 -6.53
C GLU A 68 -21.05 5.26 -6.18
N ASP A 69 -21.61 4.08 -6.41
CA ASP A 69 -20.96 2.77 -6.19
C ASP A 69 -20.21 2.25 -7.43
N GLN A 70 -20.11 3.05 -8.48
CA GLN A 70 -19.35 2.75 -9.69
C GLN A 70 -18.23 3.75 -9.90
N LEU A 71 -17.14 3.28 -10.51
CA LEU A 71 -15.93 4.03 -10.81
C LEU A 71 -15.31 3.48 -12.08
N SER A 72 -14.58 4.30 -12.79
CA SER A 72 -13.73 3.89 -13.91
C SER A 72 -12.26 4.14 -13.64
N LEU A 73 -11.42 3.32 -14.26
CA LEU A 73 -9.97 3.41 -14.19
C LEU A 73 -9.38 3.28 -15.59
N LYS A 74 -8.62 4.29 -15.99
CA LYS A 74 -7.74 4.24 -17.15
C LYS A 74 -6.34 3.81 -16.71
N ILE A 75 -5.74 2.83 -17.41
CA ILE A 75 -4.35 2.45 -17.27
C ILE A 75 -3.68 2.64 -18.63
N PHE A 76 -2.78 3.61 -18.70
CA PHE A 76 -1.93 3.83 -19.88
C PHE A 76 -0.63 3.08 -19.68
N HIS A 77 -0.35 2.11 -20.53
CA HIS A 77 0.83 1.26 -20.41
C HIS A 77 1.61 1.22 -21.71
N ARG A 78 2.90 1.54 -21.63
CA ARG A 78 3.85 1.32 -22.74
C ARG A 78 4.33 -0.14 -22.71
N ASP A 79 4.81 -0.64 -23.81
CA ASP A 79 5.43 -1.98 -23.92
C ASP A 79 4.43 -3.16 -23.90
N GLY A 80 3.19 -2.91 -24.36
CA GLY A 80 2.19 -3.95 -24.64
C GLY A 80 1.10 -4.09 -23.58
N HIS A 81 0.29 -5.14 -23.73
CA HIS A 81 -0.86 -5.39 -22.88
C HIS A 81 -0.45 -5.84 -21.46
N LEU A 82 -1.01 -5.22 -20.47
CA LEU A 82 -0.84 -5.65 -19.09
C LEU A 82 -1.80 -6.83 -18.80
N PRO A 83 -1.32 -8.03 -18.36
CA PRO A 83 -2.20 -9.18 -18.14
C PRO A 83 -3.26 -8.95 -17.08
N LEU A 84 -4.49 -9.46 -17.31
CA LEU A 84 -5.58 -9.42 -16.31
C LEU A 84 -5.17 -10.02 -14.97
N SER A 85 -4.41 -11.12 -15.01
CA SER A 85 -3.90 -11.80 -13.81
C SER A 85 -3.00 -10.92 -12.92
N ARG A 86 -2.49 -9.81 -13.47
CA ARG A 86 -1.71 -8.83 -12.71
C ARG A 86 -2.55 -7.66 -12.21
N ARG A 87 -3.50 -7.18 -13.04
CA ARG A 87 -4.33 -6.00 -12.72
C ARG A 87 -5.45 -6.31 -11.75
N VAL A 88 -6.22 -7.38 -12.03
CA VAL A 88 -7.42 -7.70 -11.24
C VAL A 88 -7.10 -7.95 -9.77
N PRO A 89 -6.12 -8.80 -9.39
CA PRO A 89 -5.79 -8.99 -7.98
C PRO A 89 -5.30 -7.72 -7.27
N LEU A 90 -4.69 -6.79 -8.01
CA LEU A 90 -4.25 -5.51 -7.45
C LEU A 90 -5.47 -4.65 -7.08
N LEU A 91 -6.45 -4.56 -7.99
CA LEU A 91 -7.68 -3.78 -7.77
C LEU A 91 -8.57 -4.41 -6.69
N GLU A 92 -8.69 -5.75 -6.68
CA GLU A 92 -9.43 -6.47 -5.64
C GLU A 92 -8.81 -6.26 -4.25
N ASN A 93 -7.49 -6.26 -4.16
CA ASN A 93 -6.77 -5.96 -2.93
C ASN A 93 -6.85 -4.48 -2.51
N LEU A 94 -7.15 -3.56 -3.42
CA LEU A 94 -7.52 -2.19 -3.09
C LEU A 94 -8.98 -2.07 -2.63
N GLY A 95 -9.79 -3.13 -2.82
CA GLY A 95 -11.19 -3.20 -2.40
C GLY A 95 -12.19 -3.04 -3.53
N PHE A 96 -11.76 -2.92 -4.77
CA PHE A 96 -12.65 -2.78 -5.92
C PHE A 96 -13.09 -4.12 -6.50
N GLY A 97 -14.31 -4.20 -6.99
CA GLY A 97 -14.74 -5.28 -7.86
C GLY A 97 -14.60 -4.86 -9.33
N VAL A 98 -13.88 -5.64 -10.13
CA VAL A 98 -13.76 -5.38 -11.58
C VAL A 98 -14.97 -5.96 -12.31
N THR A 99 -15.71 -5.15 -13.07
CA THR A 99 -16.93 -5.56 -13.77
C THR A 99 -16.77 -5.71 -15.28
N SER A 100 -16.04 -4.81 -15.89
CA SER A 100 -15.77 -4.85 -17.34
C SER A 100 -14.44 -4.19 -17.67
N GLU A 101 -13.96 -4.43 -18.89
CA GLU A 101 -12.76 -3.84 -19.43
C GLU A 101 -12.88 -3.68 -20.94
N ARG A 102 -12.35 -2.56 -21.43
CA ARG A 102 -12.08 -2.31 -22.85
C ARG A 102 -10.60 -2.00 -23.01
N THR A 103 -9.98 -2.45 -24.08
CA THR A 103 -8.55 -2.23 -24.34
C THR A 103 -8.39 -1.61 -25.72
N PHE A 104 -7.54 -0.59 -25.80
CA PHE A 104 -7.26 0.16 -27.04
C PHE A 104 -5.76 0.33 -27.23
N ASP A 105 -5.31 0.19 -28.48
CA ASP A 105 -3.94 0.50 -28.88
C ASP A 105 -3.91 1.92 -29.46
N ILE A 106 -3.11 2.79 -28.87
CA ILE A 106 -2.98 4.19 -29.24
C ILE A 106 -1.57 4.43 -29.77
N GLY A 107 -1.45 4.76 -31.05
CA GLY A 107 -0.19 5.20 -31.65
C GLY A 107 0.11 6.65 -31.29
N VAL A 108 1.29 6.92 -30.75
CA VAL A 108 1.80 8.28 -30.52
C VAL A 108 2.88 8.58 -31.52
N VAL A 109 2.58 9.44 -32.47
CA VAL A 109 3.50 9.81 -33.55
C VAL A 109 4.23 11.10 -33.16
N SER A 110 5.55 10.99 -32.98
CA SER A 110 6.43 12.12 -32.70
C SER A 110 7.59 12.13 -33.71
N GLY A 111 7.51 13.01 -34.71
CA GLY A 111 8.45 13.03 -35.80
C GLY A 111 8.43 11.72 -36.64
N GLU A 112 9.56 11.04 -36.73
CA GLU A 112 9.67 9.76 -37.44
C GLU A 112 9.42 8.52 -36.55
N THR A 113 9.16 8.72 -35.27
CA THR A 113 8.96 7.62 -34.32
C THR A 113 7.49 7.47 -33.98
N THR A 114 7.01 6.21 -33.96
CA THR A 114 5.69 5.85 -33.45
C THR A 114 5.87 4.93 -32.25
N ARG A 115 5.22 5.25 -31.13
CA ARG A 115 5.17 4.41 -29.94
C ARG A 115 3.73 4.00 -29.68
N THR A 116 3.50 2.75 -29.34
CA THR A 116 2.18 2.26 -28.99
C THR A 116 1.98 2.31 -27.50
N ILE A 117 0.90 2.95 -27.08
CA ILE A 117 0.40 2.95 -25.70
C ILE A 117 -0.86 2.11 -25.68
N VAL A 118 -0.91 1.17 -24.76
CA VAL A 118 -2.13 0.38 -24.51
C VAL A 118 -2.92 1.06 -23.42
N LEU A 119 -4.14 1.47 -23.74
CA LEU A 119 -5.11 1.96 -22.78
C LEU A 119 -6.00 0.79 -22.34
N HIS A 120 -6.01 0.49 -21.05
CA HIS A 120 -7.01 -0.36 -20.43
C HIS A 120 -8.02 0.53 -19.70
N ASP A 121 -9.25 0.55 -20.16
CA ASP A 121 -10.36 1.27 -19.56
C ASP A 121 -11.26 0.27 -18.83
N MET A 122 -11.23 0.31 -17.50
CA MET A 122 -11.84 -0.66 -16.61
C MET A 122 -13.01 -0.05 -15.83
N GLU A 123 -14.10 -0.79 -15.70
CA GLU A 123 -15.20 -0.42 -14.82
C GLU A 123 -15.08 -1.16 -13.49
N LEU A 124 -15.24 -0.42 -12.41
CA LEU A 124 -15.04 -0.87 -11.05
C LEU A 124 -16.28 -0.63 -10.19
N ASN A 125 -16.58 -1.59 -9.32
CA ASN A 125 -17.51 -1.39 -8.21
C ASN A 125 -16.78 -0.93 -6.96
N VAL A 126 -17.27 0.13 -6.33
CA VAL A 126 -16.81 0.62 -5.03
C VAL A 126 -17.46 -0.20 -3.91
N PRO A 127 -16.78 -0.52 -2.80
CA PRO A 127 -17.41 -1.18 -1.66
C PRO A 127 -18.61 -0.39 -1.13
N LYS A 128 -19.70 -1.08 -0.79
CA LYS A 128 -21.01 -0.49 -0.45
C LYS A 128 -20.98 0.56 0.67
N ASP A 129 -20.04 0.45 1.60
CA ASP A 129 -19.96 1.32 2.77
C ASP A 129 -18.93 2.45 2.62
N VAL A 130 -18.37 2.62 1.42
CA VAL A 130 -17.33 3.62 1.13
C VAL A 130 -17.93 4.74 0.30
N LYS A 131 -17.96 5.95 0.85
CA LYS A 131 -18.23 7.17 0.07
C LYS A 131 -16.93 7.68 -0.52
N LEU A 132 -16.75 7.47 -1.82
CA LEU A 132 -15.52 7.80 -2.53
C LEU A 132 -15.59 9.21 -3.13
N ASP A 133 -14.90 10.15 -2.51
CA ASP A 133 -14.59 11.46 -3.10
C ASP A 133 -13.27 11.35 -3.87
N LEU A 134 -13.33 11.38 -5.19
CA LEU A 134 -12.17 11.25 -6.07
C LEU A 134 -11.14 12.38 -5.88
N ALA A 135 -11.56 13.58 -5.52
CA ALA A 135 -10.64 14.68 -5.26
C ALA A 135 -9.72 14.38 -4.06
N VAL A 136 -10.22 13.59 -3.09
CA VAL A 136 -9.47 13.20 -1.88
C VAL A 136 -8.75 11.87 -2.05
N TYR A 137 -9.44 10.87 -2.62
CA TYR A 137 -8.94 9.49 -2.69
C TYR A 137 -8.18 9.20 -3.99
N GLY A 138 -8.47 9.87 -5.10
CA GLY A 138 -7.84 9.63 -6.40
C GLY A 138 -6.32 9.56 -6.30
N PRO A 139 -5.64 10.63 -5.85
CA PRO A 139 -4.17 10.62 -5.75
C PRO A 139 -3.61 9.52 -4.83
N ARG A 140 -4.33 9.14 -3.77
CA ARG A 140 -3.91 8.05 -2.86
C ARG A 140 -4.03 6.68 -3.49
N LEU A 141 -5.08 6.48 -4.27
CA LEU A 141 -5.32 5.24 -5.01
C LEU A 141 -4.31 5.06 -6.13
N GLU A 142 -3.99 6.14 -6.84
CA GLU A 142 -2.96 6.16 -7.88
C GLU A 142 -1.57 5.85 -7.30
N GLU A 143 -1.19 6.53 -6.21
CA GLU A 143 0.05 6.23 -5.49
C GLU A 143 0.09 4.76 -5.05
N ALA A 144 -1.00 4.24 -4.50
CA ALA A 144 -1.07 2.86 -4.02
C ALA A 144 -0.99 1.84 -5.15
N PHE A 145 -1.73 2.08 -6.24
CA PHE A 145 -1.68 1.23 -7.43
C PHE A 145 -0.26 1.16 -7.98
N LEU A 146 0.38 2.30 -8.21
CA LEU A 146 1.74 2.37 -8.75
C LEU A 146 2.76 1.76 -7.79
N ALA A 147 2.64 1.98 -6.48
CA ALA A 147 3.52 1.38 -5.49
C ALA A 147 3.45 -0.15 -5.48
N VAL A 148 2.24 -0.72 -5.58
CA VAL A 148 2.04 -2.17 -5.70
C VAL A 148 2.49 -2.68 -7.06
N PHE A 149 2.18 -1.96 -8.14
CA PHE A 149 2.57 -2.31 -9.50
C PHE A 149 4.08 -2.44 -9.66
N HIS A 150 4.84 -1.52 -9.07
CA HIS A 150 6.30 -1.52 -9.07
C HIS A 150 6.94 -2.43 -8.00
N GLY A 151 6.13 -3.14 -7.20
CA GLY A 151 6.63 -4.04 -6.16
C GLY A 151 7.24 -3.37 -4.94
N SER A 152 7.05 -2.05 -4.78
CA SER A 152 7.53 -1.32 -3.60
C SER A 152 6.63 -1.51 -2.38
N VAL A 153 5.43 -2.04 -2.57
CA VAL A 153 4.46 -2.40 -1.54
C VAL A 153 3.84 -3.77 -1.86
N ASP A 154 3.58 -4.58 -0.83
CA ASP A 154 2.92 -5.88 -0.97
C ASP A 154 1.50 -5.74 -1.54
N ASN A 155 1.14 -6.66 -2.42
CA ASN A 155 -0.23 -6.79 -2.95
C ASN A 155 -1.04 -7.77 -2.09
N ASP A 156 -1.68 -7.26 -1.04
CA ASP A 156 -2.51 -8.05 -0.14
C ASP A 156 -3.73 -7.28 0.38
N ASN A 157 -4.60 -7.95 1.12
CA ASN A 157 -5.86 -7.42 1.66
C ASN A 157 -5.69 -6.20 2.60
N PHE A 158 -4.48 -5.92 3.10
CA PHE A 158 -4.25 -4.69 3.87
C PHE A 158 -4.50 -3.43 3.05
N ASN A 159 -4.31 -3.48 1.73
CA ASN A 159 -4.48 -2.33 0.86
C ASN A 159 -5.93 -1.80 0.84
N ARG A 160 -6.93 -2.61 1.23
CA ARG A 160 -8.32 -2.16 1.42
C ARG A 160 -8.46 -1.04 2.46
N LEU A 161 -7.52 -0.94 3.41
CA LEU A 161 -7.52 0.11 4.43
C LEU A 161 -7.29 1.51 3.86
N ILE A 162 -6.79 1.61 2.64
CA ILE A 162 -6.65 2.90 1.94
C ILE A 162 -8.03 3.54 1.77
N LEU A 163 -8.99 2.76 1.29
CA LEU A 163 -10.38 3.21 1.15
C LEU A 163 -11.14 3.22 2.48
N ALA A 164 -11.09 2.11 3.21
CA ALA A 164 -11.91 1.91 4.39
C ALA A 164 -11.52 2.81 5.58
N ALA A 165 -10.22 3.01 5.78
CA ALA A 165 -9.68 3.78 6.91
C ALA A 165 -9.12 5.15 6.51
N GLY A 166 -9.12 5.51 5.21
CA GLY A 166 -8.58 6.76 4.69
C GLY A 166 -7.06 6.89 4.86
N LEU A 167 -6.34 5.77 4.92
CA LEU A 167 -4.89 5.73 5.10
C LEU A 167 -4.15 5.87 3.77
N ASN A 168 -2.92 6.37 3.81
CA ASN A 168 -2.02 6.32 2.67
C ASN A 168 -1.37 4.92 2.58
N VAL A 169 -0.84 4.57 1.42
CA VAL A 169 -0.20 3.27 1.18
C VAL A 169 0.95 2.98 2.16
N ARG A 170 1.71 4.02 2.56
CA ARG A 170 2.78 3.89 3.54
C ARG A 170 2.27 3.67 4.97
N ASP A 171 1.13 4.29 5.32
CA ASP A 171 0.47 4.10 6.62
C ASP A 171 -0.04 2.67 6.76
N VAL A 172 -0.63 2.14 5.70
CA VAL A 172 -1.03 0.74 5.60
C VAL A 172 0.17 -0.20 5.76
N SER A 173 1.33 0.16 5.18
CA SER A 173 2.56 -0.63 5.34
C SER A 173 3.04 -0.71 6.80
N VAL A 174 2.75 0.30 7.63
CA VAL A 174 3.01 0.24 9.08
C VAL A 174 2.12 -0.82 9.74
N LEU A 175 0.82 -0.81 9.47
CA LEU A 175 -0.10 -1.80 10.03
C LEU A 175 0.24 -3.22 9.56
N ARG A 176 0.60 -3.39 8.29
CA ARG A 176 1.07 -4.67 7.74
C ARG A 176 2.35 -5.14 8.43
N ALA A 177 3.31 -4.26 8.65
CA ALA A 177 4.56 -4.58 9.35
C ALA A 177 4.30 -5.05 10.79
N TYR A 178 3.39 -4.39 11.52
CA TYR A 178 2.97 -4.85 12.84
C TYR A 178 2.30 -6.24 12.78
N ALA A 179 1.45 -6.52 11.79
CA ALA A 179 0.86 -7.85 11.61
C ALA A 179 1.94 -8.93 11.41
N ARG A 180 2.91 -8.66 10.54
CA ARG A 180 4.05 -9.57 10.30
C ARG A 180 4.83 -9.83 11.59
N TYR A 181 5.12 -8.78 12.35
CA TYR A 181 5.81 -8.88 13.63
C TYR A 181 4.98 -9.64 14.68
N LEU A 182 3.72 -9.33 14.83
CA LEU A 182 2.83 -9.97 15.80
C LEU A 182 2.71 -11.48 15.56
N ARG A 183 2.65 -11.91 14.30
CA ARG A 183 2.70 -13.34 13.94
C ARG A 183 4.00 -14.01 14.37
N GLN A 184 5.13 -13.34 14.20
CA GLN A 184 6.43 -13.81 14.71
C GLN A 184 6.50 -13.85 16.24
N SER A 185 5.67 -13.04 16.91
CA SER A 185 5.64 -12.87 18.36
C SER A 185 4.67 -13.81 19.09
N GLY A 186 4.04 -14.74 18.36
CA GLY A 186 3.17 -15.76 18.95
C GLY A 186 1.67 -15.49 18.87
N ILE A 187 1.23 -14.52 18.07
CA ILE A 187 -0.17 -14.45 17.67
C ILE A 187 -0.50 -15.67 16.79
N VAL A 188 -1.56 -16.40 17.16
CA VAL A 188 -1.96 -17.63 16.48
C VAL A 188 -2.79 -17.40 15.22
N TYR A 189 -3.28 -16.18 15.00
CA TYR A 189 -4.14 -15.84 13.86
C TYR A 189 -3.35 -15.70 12.57
N SER A 190 -3.99 -16.07 11.45
CA SER A 190 -3.41 -15.86 10.10
C SER A 190 -3.31 -14.36 9.77
N GLN A 191 -2.47 -14.02 8.80
CA GLN A 191 -2.38 -12.63 8.32
C GLN A 191 -3.70 -12.16 7.72
N GLU A 192 -4.41 -13.05 7.04
CA GLU A 192 -5.73 -12.78 6.48
C GLU A 192 -6.74 -12.43 7.57
N HIS A 193 -6.84 -13.23 8.64
CA HIS A 193 -7.70 -12.91 9.78
C HIS A 193 -7.37 -11.54 10.39
N ILE A 194 -6.09 -11.23 10.51
CA ILE A 194 -5.65 -9.93 11.05
C ILE A 194 -6.08 -8.78 10.12
N SER A 195 -5.85 -8.92 8.79
CA SER A 195 -6.24 -7.89 7.83
C SER A 195 -7.75 -7.70 7.75
N GLU A 196 -8.53 -8.79 7.75
CA GLU A 196 -9.99 -8.74 7.78
C GLU A 196 -10.52 -8.09 9.07
N THR A 197 -9.88 -8.34 10.23
CA THR A 197 -10.24 -7.67 11.48
C THR A 197 -10.04 -6.16 11.39
N LEU A 198 -8.89 -5.70 10.88
CA LEU A 198 -8.65 -4.26 10.70
C LEU A 198 -9.61 -3.65 9.68
N PHE A 199 -9.91 -4.38 8.60
CA PHE A 199 -10.86 -3.92 7.58
C PHE A 199 -12.30 -3.82 8.14
N LYS A 200 -12.71 -4.75 8.99
CA LYS A 200 -14.02 -4.75 9.66
C LYS A 200 -14.18 -3.58 10.65
N TYR A 201 -13.08 -3.12 11.25
CA TYR A 201 -13.06 -1.99 12.19
C TYR A 201 -12.14 -0.86 11.70
N PRO A 202 -12.45 -0.24 10.56
CA PRO A 202 -11.53 0.71 9.91
C PRO A 202 -11.27 1.96 10.75
N ALA A 203 -12.27 2.42 11.50
CA ALA A 203 -12.09 3.55 12.43
C ALA A 203 -11.09 3.23 13.56
N ILE A 204 -11.08 1.99 14.05
CA ILE A 204 -10.09 1.56 15.06
C ILE A 204 -8.72 1.42 14.40
N ALA A 205 -8.63 0.86 13.17
CA ALA A 205 -7.38 0.76 12.42
C ALA A 205 -6.75 2.14 12.17
N ALA A 206 -7.56 3.13 11.77
CA ALA A 206 -7.11 4.52 11.61
C ALA A 206 -6.58 5.11 12.90
N LYS A 207 -7.27 4.90 14.04
CA LYS A 207 -6.82 5.38 15.35
C LYS A 207 -5.55 4.68 15.85
N ILE A 208 -5.37 3.39 15.57
CA ILE A 208 -4.13 2.66 15.88
C ILE A 208 -2.96 3.25 15.08
N PHE A 209 -3.16 3.54 13.80
CA PHE A 209 -2.14 4.22 13.02
C PHE A 209 -1.88 5.65 13.54
N GLU A 210 -2.91 6.40 13.90
CA GLU A 210 -2.77 7.75 14.47
C GLU A 210 -2.03 7.73 15.81
N LEU A 211 -2.26 6.71 16.65
CA LEU A 211 -1.53 6.48 17.90
C LEU A 211 -0.03 6.30 17.62
N PHE A 212 0.31 5.44 16.65
CA PHE A 212 1.67 5.26 16.18
C PHE A 212 2.28 6.57 15.65
N ALA A 213 1.62 7.21 14.70
CA ALA A 213 2.14 8.44 14.07
C ALA A 213 2.37 9.54 15.12
N SER A 214 1.40 9.75 16.01
CA SER A 214 1.50 10.76 17.06
C SER A 214 2.60 10.47 18.09
N GLY A 215 2.86 9.19 18.37
CA GLY A 215 3.93 8.75 19.27
C GLY A 215 5.32 9.11 18.77
N PHE A 216 5.52 9.11 17.45
CA PHE A 216 6.84 9.25 16.83
C PHE A 216 7.01 10.49 15.95
N ASP A 217 5.98 11.32 15.77
CA ASP A 217 6.09 12.55 14.98
C ASP A 217 7.13 13.51 15.60
N PRO A 218 8.25 13.78 14.89
CA PRO A 218 9.27 14.68 15.39
C PRO A 218 8.81 16.14 15.51
N LYS A 219 7.70 16.51 14.88
CA LYS A 219 7.13 17.86 14.92
C LYS A 219 6.28 18.10 16.17
N LEU A 220 5.83 17.04 16.84
CA LEU A 220 5.04 17.17 18.06
C LEU A 220 5.92 17.40 19.29
N GLY A 221 5.68 18.50 20.00
CA GLY A 221 6.27 18.75 21.32
C GLY A 221 5.79 17.74 22.35
N GLU A 222 6.62 17.43 23.34
CA GLU A 222 6.38 16.38 24.33
C GLU A 222 5.01 16.50 25.04
N LYS A 223 4.65 17.69 25.53
CA LYS A 223 3.37 17.91 26.21
C LYS A 223 2.16 17.65 25.30
N SER A 224 2.22 18.12 24.05
CA SER A 224 1.15 17.89 23.06
C SER A 224 1.05 16.43 22.67
N ARG A 225 2.18 15.74 22.53
CA ARG A 225 2.26 14.31 22.26
C ARG A 225 1.59 13.50 23.39
N LEU A 226 1.98 13.73 24.63
CA LEU A 226 1.41 12.98 25.77
C LEU A 226 -0.09 13.18 25.90
N ARG A 227 -0.58 14.40 25.70
CA ARG A 227 -2.02 14.67 25.69
C ARG A 227 -2.73 13.91 24.57
N LYS A 228 -2.22 14.02 23.34
CA LYS A 228 -2.81 13.37 22.17
C LYS A 228 -2.84 11.84 22.33
N LEU A 229 -1.75 11.23 22.80
CA LEU A 229 -1.70 9.79 23.08
C LEU A 229 -2.75 9.38 24.14
N SER A 230 -2.87 10.16 25.23
CA SER A 230 -3.89 9.89 26.26
C SER A 230 -5.32 9.95 25.72
N ASP A 231 -5.61 10.93 24.86
CA ASP A 231 -6.94 11.06 24.25
C ASP A 231 -7.23 9.92 23.27
N LEU A 232 -6.25 9.57 22.41
CA LEU A 232 -6.37 8.45 21.48
C LEU A 232 -6.57 7.10 22.20
N HIS A 233 -5.86 6.84 23.31
CA HIS A 233 -6.08 5.63 24.11
C HIS A 233 -7.52 5.54 24.62
N LYS A 234 -8.10 6.62 25.14
CA LYS A 234 -9.49 6.64 25.59
C LYS A 234 -10.47 6.36 24.46
N GLU A 235 -10.23 6.98 23.29
CA GLU A 235 -11.07 6.78 22.11
C GLU A 235 -10.99 5.34 21.59
N ILE A 236 -9.78 4.76 21.55
CA ILE A 236 -9.57 3.37 21.15
C ILE A 236 -10.25 2.41 22.14
N GLU A 237 -10.05 2.59 23.46
CA GLU A 237 -10.70 1.75 24.47
C GLU A 237 -12.22 1.82 24.38
N THR A 238 -12.78 3.01 24.15
CA THR A 238 -14.22 3.18 23.95
C THR A 238 -14.70 2.41 22.72
N ALA A 239 -13.96 2.49 21.60
CA ALA A 239 -14.30 1.79 20.37
C ALA A 239 -14.16 0.27 20.50
N LEU A 240 -13.13 -0.22 21.21
CA LEU A 240 -12.93 -1.64 21.51
C LEU A 240 -14.07 -2.23 22.34
N GLY A 241 -14.68 -1.44 23.23
CA GLY A 241 -15.87 -1.85 23.97
C GLY A 241 -17.07 -2.23 23.09
N GLY A 242 -17.09 -1.80 21.83
CA GLY A 242 -18.10 -2.14 20.83
C GLY A 242 -17.75 -3.36 19.96
N VAL A 243 -16.61 -4.02 20.17
CA VAL A 243 -16.17 -5.21 19.41
C VAL A 243 -16.73 -6.48 20.06
N PRO A 244 -17.72 -7.16 19.45
CA PRO A 244 -18.40 -8.28 20.11
C PRO A 244 -17.61 -9.60 20.05
N ASN A 245 -16.70 -9.74 19.10
CA ASN A 245 -15.89 -10.94 18.89
C ASN A 245 -14.60 -10.86 19.70
N LEU A 246 -14.36 -11.83 20.57
CA LEU A 246 -13.21 -11.88 21.47
C LEU A 246 -11.86 -11.98 20.74
N ASP A 247 -11.82 -12.71 19.62
CA ASP A 247 -10.58 -12.89 18.85
C ASP A 247 -10.23 -11.62 18.06
N GLU A 248 -11.24 -10.92 17.56
CA GLU A 248 -11.08 -9.61 16.91
C GLU A 248 -10.65 -8.56 17.96
N ASP A 249 -11.28 -8.49 19.12
CA ASP A 249 -10.88 -7.60 20.21
C ASP A 249 -9.43 -7.86 20.66
N ARG A 250 -9.06 -9.12 20.86
CA ARG A 250 -7.68 -9.50 21.18
C ARG A 250 -6.69 -9.07 20.11
N THR A 251 -7.05 -9.25 18.84
CA THR A 251 -6.20 -8.83 17.70
C THR A 251 -5.95 -7.33 17.75
N LEU A 252 -7.00 -6.53 17.89
CA LEU A 252 -6.90 -5.07 17.94
C LEU A 252 -6.11 -4.59 19.17
N ARG A 253 -6.34 -5.17 20.35
CA ARG A 253 -5.55 -4.87 21.57
C ARG A 253 -4.08 -5.22 21.42
N ARG A 254 -3.75 -6.29 20.69
CA ARG A 254 -2.36 -6.64 20.38
C ARG A 254 -1.68 -5.60 19.52
N TYR A 255 -2.39 -4.99 18.57
CA TYR A 255 -1.85 -3.87 17.81
C TYR A 255 -1.53 -2.67 18.70
N VAL A 256 -2.49 -2.27 19.56
CA VAL A 256 -2.27 -1.17 20.49
C VAL A 256 -1.07 -1.45 21.38
N ASN A 257 -0.99 -2.65 21.97
CA ASN A 257 0.13 -3.05 22.81
C ASN A 257 1.47 -3.04 22.06
N ALA A 258 1.50 -3.46 20.78
CA ALA A 258 2.71 -3.42 19.97
C ALA A 258 3.15 -1.98 19.67
N VAL A 259 2.19 -1.08 19.39
CA VAL A 259 2.49 0.36 19.22
C VAL A 259 3.06 0.95 20.50
N ASP A 260 2.45 0.70 21.64
CA ASP A 260 2.90 1.19 22.95
C ASP A 260 4.27 0.63 23.36
N SER A 261 4.56 -0.60 22.93
CA SER A 261 5.86 -1.25 23.15
C SER A 261 6.97 -0.74 22.22
N THR A 262 6.62 0.08 21.24
CA THR A 262 7.58 0.62 20.26
C THR A 262 8.34 1.81 20.87
N LEU A 263 9.67 1.73 20.83
CA LEU A 263 10.57 2.76 21.37
C LEU A 263 11.05 3.74 20.30
N ARG A 264 11.21 3.27 19.07
CA ARG A 264 11.73 4.04 17.94
C ARG A 264 11.29 3.44 16.61
N THR A 265 11.20 4.29 15.61
CA THR A 265 10.97 3.91 14.20
C THR A 265 11.72 4.84 13.27
N ASN A 266 11.95 4.39 12.04
CA ASN A 266 12.46 5.22 10.94
C ASN A 266 11.34 5.76 10.02
N TYR A 267 10.07 5.59 10.38
CA TYR A 267 8.92 5.97 9.55
C TYR A 267 9.02 7.40 9.01
N PHE A 268 9.40 8.35 9.87
CA PHE A 268 9.53 9.77 9.52
C PHE A 268 10.87 10.13 8.86
N GLN A 269 11.81 9.19 8.75
CA GLN A 269 13.09 9.45 8.10
C GLN A 269 12.94 9.46 6.59
N ARG A 270 13.75 10.29 5.96
CA ARG A 270 13.84 10.42 4.50
C ARG A 270 15.22 9.98 4.03
N ASP A 271 15.31 9.57 2.77
CA ASP A 271 16.57 9.27 2.10
C ASP A 271 17.24 10.57 1.59
N ALA A 272 18.34 10.45 0.84
CA ALA A 272 19.06 11.57 0.27
C ALA A 272 18.24 12.38 -0.76
N ASN A 273 17.21 11.75 -1.36
CA ASN A 273 16.32 12.36 -2.34
C ASN A 273 15.06 12.96 -1.70
N GLY A 274 14.96 12.94 -0.35
CA GLY A 274 13.78 13.40 0.38
C GLY A 274 12.61 12.41 0.38
N LEU A 275 12.78 11.20 -0.19
CA LEU A 275 11.77 10.16 -0.23
C LEU A 275 11.72 9.36 1.07
N PRO A 276 10.57 8.77 1.44
CA PRO A 276 10.48 7.84 2.55
C PRO A 276 11.46 6.68 2.38
N LYS A 277 12.05 6.20 3.50
CA LYS A 277 12.88 4.99 3.47
C LYS A 277 12.08 3.81 2.96
N ALA A 278 12.64 3.00 2.03
CA ALA A 278 11.98 1.84 1.45
C ALA A 278 11.60 0.80 2.52
N MET A 279 12.49 0.56 3.48
CA MET A 279 12.25 -0.36 4.59
C MET A 279 11.77 0.36 5.84
N LEU A 280 10.83 -0.25 6.56
CA LEU A 280 10.39 0.17 7.89
C LEU A 280 11.17 -0.57 8.97
N ALA A 281 11.52 0.14 10.03
CA ALA A 281 12.20 -0.43 11.19
C ALA A 281 11.51 0.02 12.48
N PHE A 282 11.28 -0.93 13.38
CA PHE A 282 10.65 -0.73 14.68
C PHE A 282 11.54 -1.30 15.76
N LYS A 283 11.81 -0.52 16.79
CA LYS A 283 12.53 -0.98 17.97
C LYS A 283 11.56 -1.11 19.12
N PHE A 284 11.48 -2.30 19.70
CA PHE A 284 10.55 -2.63 20.78
C PHE A 284 11.21 -2.75 22.15
N ASP A 285 10.41 -2.53 23.20
CA ASP A 285 10.68 -3.03 24.53
C ASP A 285 9.93 -4.36 24.75
N PRO A 286 10.59 -5.50 24.65
CA PRO A 286 9.94 -6.80 24.79
C PRO A 286 9.32 -7.05 26.18
N LYS A 287 9.66 -6.24 27.17
CA LYS A 287 9.05 -6.34 28.51
C LYS A 287 7.60 -5.88 28.54
N LEU A 288 7.28 -4.91 27.67
CA LEU A 288 5.95 -4.33 27.54
C LEU A 288 5.07 -5.08 26.54
N LEU A 289 5.68 -5.95 25.73
CA LEU A 289 4.96 -6.67 24.69
C LEU A 289 4.32 -7.94 25.28
N ASP A 290 3.02 -8.04 25.19
CA ASP A 290 2.27 -9.18 25.69
C ASP A 290 2.50 -10.44 24.86
N GLY A 291 2.46 -11.61 25.50
CA GLY A 291 2.47 -12.93 24.86
C GLY A 291 3.80 -13.35 24.25
N LEU A 292 4.88 -12.57 24.39
CA LEU A 292 6.20 -13.02 23.97
C LEU A 292 6.69 -14.21 24.80
N PRO A 293 7.23 -15.25 24.14
CA PRO A 293 7.83 -16.38 24.86
C PRO A 293 9.14 -15.99 25.55
N ASP A 294 9.42 -16.64 26.67
CA ASP A 294 10.70 -16.51 27.38
C ASP A 294 11.81 -17.33 26.72
N PRO A 295 13.09 -16.88 26.83
CA PRO A 295 13.54 -15.65 27.48
C PRO A 295 13.25 -14.41 26.62
N ARG A 296 12.81 -13.32 27.28
CA ARG A 296 12.56 -12.06 26.59
C ARG A 296 13.86 -11.30 26.31
N PRO A 297 14.05 -10.80 25.08
CA PRO A 297 15.19 -9.95 24.77
C PRO A 297 15.22 -8.66 25.62
N PHE A 298 16.41 -8.10 25.85
CA PHE A 298 16.54 -6.76 26.42
C PHE A 298 15.99 -5.67 25.51
N ARG A 299 16.18 -5.83 24.17
CA ARG A 299 15.60 -5.01 23.10
C ARG A 299 15.42 -5.87 21.87
N GLU A 300 14.45 -5.53 21.07
CA GLU A 300 14.17 -6.18 19.80
C GLU A 300 13.99 -5.15 18.70
N ILE A 301 14.49 -5.43 17.50
CA ILE A 301 14.24 -4.62 16.32
C ILE A 301 13.63 -5.53 15.27
N PHE A 302 12.55 -5.07 14.66
CA PHE A 302 11.94 -5.67 13.49
C PHE A 302 12.13 -4.75 12.30
N VAL A 303 12.49 -5.32 11.17
CA VAL A 303 12.63 -4.63 9.89
C VAL A 303 11.69 -5.28 8.90
N TYR A 304 10.96 -4.46 8.17
CA TYR A 304 10.00 -4.88 7.16
C TYR A 304 10.25 -4.18 5.83
N GLY A 305 10.26 -4.94 4.76
CA GLY A 305 10.22 -4.51 3.37
C GLY A 305 9.59 -5.61 2.53
N THR A 306 9.22 -5.32 1.28
CA THR A 306 8.59 -6.29 0.38
C THR A 306 9.49 -7.49 0.07
N GLU A 307 10.79 -7.26 -0.04
CA GLU A 307 11.78 -8.29 -0.38
C GLU A 307 12.40 -8.97 0.84
N VAL A 308 12.41 -8.28 2.00
CA VAL A 308 13.12 -8.78 3.18
C VAL A 308 12.46 -8.36 4.48
N GLU A 309 12.36 -9.30 5.41
CA GLU A 309 12.02 -9.08 6.81
C GLU A 309 13.19 -9.49 7.70
N GLY A 310 13.33 -8.83 8.85
CA GLY A 310 14.42 -9.14 9.77
C GLY A 310 14.07 -8.92 11.23
N VAL A 311 14.63 -9.74 12.12
CA VAL A 311 14.61 -9.49 13.56
C VAL A 311 16.02 -9.41 14.10
N HIS A 312 16.22 -8.50 15.04
CA HIS A 312 17.45 -8.39 15.83
C HIS A 312 17.09 -8.52 17.30
N LEU A 313 17.42 -9.65 17.90
CA LEU A 313 17.18 -9.94 19.32
C LEU A 313 18.43 -9.61 20.13
N ARG A 314 18.33 -8.60 20.99
CA ARG A 314 19.44 -8.17 21.85
C ARG A 314 19.16 -8.58 23.29
N PHE A 315 20.01 -9.41 23.88
CA PHE A 315 19.85 -9.95 25.24
C PHE A 315 20.68 -9.22 26.31
N GLY A 316 21.62 -8.38 25.95
CA GLY A 316 22.45 -7.61 26.86
C GLY A 316 22.72 -6.19 26.40
N LYS A 317 23.42 -5.42 27.25
CA LYS A 317 23.82 -4.04 26.92
C LYS A 317 24.91 -4.00 25.83
N VAL A 318 25.70 -5.03 25.70
CA VAL A 318 26.73 -5.18 24.67
C VAL A 318 26.16 -6.02 23.53
N ALA A 319 26.22 -5.51 22.30
CA ALA A 319 25.80 -6.26 21.12
C ALA A 319 26.98 -7.10 20.62
N ARG A 320 26.76 -8.41 20.48
CA ARG A 320 27.64 -9.36 19.79
C ARG A 320 26.75 -10.23 18.94
N GLY A 321 27.19 -10.65 17.75
CA GLY A 321 26.28 -11.43 16.96
C GLY A 321 26.81 -12.01 15.68
N GLY A 322 25.93 -12.75 15.00
CA GLY A 322 26.07 -13.31 13.68
C GLY A 322 24.82 -13.06 12.87
N LEU A 323 24.93 -13.28 11.57
CA LEU A 323 23.80 -13.24 10.63
C LEU A 323 23.35 -14.67 10.36
N ARG A 324 22.03 -14.86 10.31
CA ARG A 324 21.43 -16.08 9.81
C ARG A 324 20.38 -15.72 8.78
N TRP A 325 20.43 -16.39 7.67
CA TRP A 325 19.40 -16.37 6.65
C TRP A 325 18.44 -17.53 6.85
N SER A 326 17.14 -17.28 6.70
CA SER A 326 16.08 -18.29 6.74
C SER A 326 15.06 -18.00 5.67
N ASP A 327 14.58 -19.02 4.99
CA ASP A 327 13.44 -19.00 4.07
C ASP A 327 12.09 -19.26 4.77
N ARG A 328 12.11 -19.54 6.09
CA ARG A 328 10.93 -19.80 6.92
C ARG A 328 10.36 -18.54 7.52
N GLY A 329 9.52 -17.83 6.76
CA GLY A 329 8.95 -16.53 7.12
C GLY A 329 8.16 -16.43 8.41
N GLN A 330 7.63 -17.54 8.89
CA GLN A 330 6.81 -17.53 10.11
C GLN A 330 7.63 -17.92 11.36
N ASP A 331 8.75 -18.59 11.19
CA ASP A 331 9.48 -19.24 12.27
C ASP A 331 10.85 -18.62 12.55
N TYR A 332 11.35 -17.72 11.69
CA TYR A 332 12.75 -17.28 11.81
C TYR A 332 13.04 -16.55 13.13
N ARG A 333 12.08 -15.85 13.73
CA ARG A 333 12.23 -15.27 15.06
C ARG A 333 12.41 -16.36 16.12
N THR A 334 11.63 -17.42 16.05
CA THR A 334 11.71 -18.58 16.95
C THR A 334 13.04 -19.33 16.76
N GLU A 335 13.49 -19.47 15.51
CA GLU A 335 14.80 -20.04 15.21
C GLU A 335 15.94 -19.22 15.85
N VAL A 336 15.88 -17.88 15.70
CA VAL A 336 16.84 -16.96 16.33
C VAL A 336 16.80 -17.08 17.85
N LEU A 337 15.61 -17.13 18.44
CA LEU A 337 15.43 -17.27 19.88
C LEU A 337 16.02 -18.60 20.38
N GLY A 338 15.85 -19.70 19.65
CA GLY A 338 16.45 -20.99 19.95
C GLY A 338 17.97 -20.96 19.97
N LEU A 339 18.57 -20.29 18.99
CA LEU A 339 20.03 -20.12 18.94
C LEU A 339 20.54 -19.25 20.09
N VAL A 340 19.84 -18.19 20.45
CA VAL A 340 20.20 -17.34 21.57
C VAL A 340 20.12 -18.10 22.89
N LYS A 341 19.08 -18.92 23.11
CA LYS A 341 18.96 -19.80 24.29
C LYS A 341 20.20 -20.69 24.45
N ALA A 342 20.63 -21.32 23.36
CA ALA A 342 21.84 -22.16 23.37
C ALA A 342 23.11 -21.37 23.66
N GLN A 343 23.20 -20.10 23.27
CA GLN A 343 24.39 -19.26 23.50
C GLN A 343 24.42 -18.58 24.87
N GLN A 344 23.26 -18.34 25.51
CA GLN A 344 23.23 -17.81 26.89
C GLN A 344 23.98 -18.74 27.87
N VAL A 345 23.90 -20.05 27.66
CA VAL A 345 24.62 -21.04 28.45
C VAL A 345 26.15 -20.93 28.28
N LYS A 346 26.60 -20.35 27.16
CA LYS A 346 28.04 -20.20 26.81
C LYS A 346 28.57 -18.77 27.00
N ASN A 347 27.84 -17.89 27.67
CA ASN A 347 28.17 -16.45 27.81
C ASN A 347 28.42 -15.71 26.47
N ALA A 348 27.87 -16.19 25.37
CA ALA A 348 27.97 -15.56 24.07
C ALA A 348 26.65 -14.84 23.71
N VAL A 349 26.76 -13.60 23.24
CA VAL A 349 25.62 -12.83 22.78
C VAL A 349 25.57 -12.93 21.26
N ILE A 350 24.52 -13.55 20.71
CA ILE A 350 24.30 -13.65 19.27
C ILE A 350 23.17 -12.74 18.88
N VAL A 351 23.39 -12.02 17.78
CA VAL A 351 22.43 -11.18 17.09
C VAL A 351 22.25 -11.73 15.69
N GLN A 352 21.02 -12.00 15.30
CA GLN A 352 20.73 -12.51 13.97
C GLN A 352 19.72 -11.62 13.23
N ILE A 353 19.91 -11.48 11.94
CA ILE A 353 19.11 -10.65 11.06
C ILE A 353 18.77 -11.46 9.81
N GLY A 354 17.51 -11.44 9.40
CA GLY A 354 17.15 -11.50 8.00
C GLY A 354 16.43 -12.71 7.45
N ARG A 355 15.44 -12.37 6.64
CA ARG A 355 14.84 -13.21 5.65
C ARG A 355 14.68 -12.42 4.34
N ALA A 356 14.92 -13.06 3.19
CA ALA A 356 14.42 -12.62 1.91
C ALA A 356 13.17 -13.42 1.50
N HIS A 357 12.24 -12.75 0.87
CA HIS A 357 11.26 -13.37 0.00
C HIS A 357 11.87 -13.38 -1.42
N VAL A 358 11.95 -14.54 -2.03
CA VAL A 358 12.20 -14.71 -3.45
C VAL A 358 10.86 -14.95 -4.13
#